data_57748db74fb994a0b541321c3c121c17
#
_entry.id   57748db74fb994a0b541321c3c121c17
#
_cell.length_a   1.000
_cell.length_b   1.000
_cell.length_c   1.000
_cell.angle_alpha   90.00
_cell.angle_beta   90.00
_cell.angle_gamma   90.00
#
_symmetry.space_group_name_H-M   'P 1'
#
loop_
_entity.id
_entity.type
_entity.pdbx_description
1 polymer ?
#
loop_
_entity_poly.entity_id
_entity_poly.type
_entity_poly.pdbx_seq_one_letter_code
_entity_poly.pdbx_strand_id
1 'polypeptide(L)'
;MRPLRRECVLCYSQDDLLRCGACKVARYCSREHQKEDWVMHKIFCKPVTKEQKNLDKEETALRAHPDRPFEEVVGQFWRFQPSRPYMLARSDFISALGDVNTYDSVACALDHSLDMLRLSLSDGMGVRKSVPSLFLRLGREQEAYDFIKGWAKYMQPDGGDNGMPPHTWFRDADVFEPVELAMDNYNFLNHALDLLLLKVKLLLDLLALQKSPFDMNSLLTTLVRNRIDELRASGLEALIEKVKDHIKLLCESLKSQNSHIWTVLFNPEANSATTACYSLGSMDEARVAVHISYPAWAEALESLDWVENFVQSN
;
A
#
# COMPACT_ATOMS: atom_id res chain seq x y z
N MET A 1 -4.59 15.44 2.13
CA MET A 1 -4.83 14.58 3.32
C MET A 1 -3.59 14.59 4.20
N ARG A 2 -3.65 14.09 5.44
CA ARG A 2 -2.49 13.97 6.33
C ARG A 2 -2.19 12.50 6.57
N PRO A 3 -0.95 12.15 7.01
CA PRO A 3 -0.60 10.76 7.32
C PRO A 3 -1.57 10.15 8.34
N LEU A 4 -1.91 8.88 8.14
CA LEU A 4 -2.82 8.17 9.04
C LEU A 4 -2.21 7.99 10.43
N ARG A 5 -3.03 8.23 11.44
CA ARG A 5 -2.68 8.02 12.86
C ARG A 5 -3.83 7.34 13.58
N ARG A 6 -3.51 6.70 14.70
CA ARG A 6 -4.55 6.24 15.62
C ARG A 6 -5.08 7.42 16.41
N GLU A 7 -6.25 7.90 16.01
CA GLU A 7 -6.85 9.13 16.55
C GLU A 7 -8.36 9.09 16.47
N CYS A 8 -9.01 10.00 17.15
CA CYS A 8 -10.45 10.22 17.05
C CYS A 8 -10.81 10.70 15.65
N VAL A 9 -11.73 10.02 14.97
CA VAL A 9 -12.15 10.38 13.59
C VAL A 9 -12.66 11.82 13.51
N LEU A 10 -13.27 12.35 14.59
CA LEU A 10 -13.88 13.67 14.58
C LEU A 10 -12.92 14.80 14.99
N CYS A 11 -12.22 14.65 16.13
CA CYS A 11 -11.39 15.73 16.70
C CYS A 11 -9.89 15.47 16.66
N TYR A 12 -9.46 14.31 16.17
CA TYR A 12 -8.05 13.95 15.98
C TYR A 12 -7.24 13.76 17.27
N SER A 13 -7.89 13.77 18.47
CA SER A 13 -7.22 13.41 19.70
C SER A 13 -6.70 11.96 19.62
N GLN A 14 -5.56 11.72 20.24
CA GLN A 14 -4.92 10.40 20.33
C GLN A 14 -5.13 9.73 21.70
N ASP A 15 -5.77 10.45 22.64
CA ASP A 15 -5.98 9.99 24.01
C ASP A 15 -7.34 9.27 24.15
N ASP A 16 -7.39 8.30 25.04
CA ASP A 16 -8.59 7.57 25.50
C ASP A 16 -9.49 7.03 24.38
N LEU A 17 -8.90 6.49 23.35
CA LEU A 17 -9.60 6.07 22.14
C LEU A 17 -10.40 4.78 22.31
N LEU A 18 -11.70 4.87 22.11
CA LEU A 18 -12.64 3.75 22.04
C LEU A 18 -12.94 3.37 20.59
N ARG A 19 -12.97 2.08 20.29
CA ARG A 19 -13.35 1.58 18.98
C ARG A 19 -14.87 1.57 18.77
N CYS A 20 -15.33 1.85 17.56
CA CYS A 20 -16.71 1.58 17.18
C CYS A 20 -17.07 0.11 17.45
N GLY A 21 -18.14 -0.12 18.22
CA GLY A 21 -18.57 -1.46 18.62
C GLY A 21 -18.95 -2.37 17.44
N ALA A 22 -19.32 -1.79 16.28
CA ALA A 22 -19.74 -2.52 15.10
C ALA A 22 -18.55 -2.85 14.16
N CYS A 23 -17.97 -1.84 13.48
CA CYS A 23 -16.91 -2.07 12.49
C CYS A 23 -15.51 -2.32 13.10
N LYS A 24 -15.26 -1.94 14.35
CA LYS A 24 -13.99 -2.09 15.09
C LYS A 24 -12.79 -1.27 14.57
N VAL A 25 -12.95 -0.54 13.46
CA VAL A 25 -11.85 0.16 12.76
C VAL A 25 -11.93 1.68 12.81
N ALA A 26 -13.02 2.28 13.30
CA ALA A 26 -13.10 3.70 13.61
C ALA A 26 -12.92 3.92 15.12
N ARG A 27 -12.23 4.99 15.52
CA ARG A 27 -11.94 5.35 16.91
C ARG A 27 -12.49 6.70 17.27
N TYR A 28 -12.92 6.85 18.51
CA TYR A 28 -13.46 8.07 19.10
C TYR A 28 -12.95 8.24 20.52
N CYS A 29 -12.60 9.47 20.90
CA CYS A 29 -12.18 9.77 22.27
C CYS A 29 -13.38 9.84 23.25
N SER A 30 -14.63 9.92 22.73
CA SER A 30 -15.84 9.89 23.56
C SER A 30 -17.04 9.32 22.79
N ARG A 31 -18.11 8.99 23.52
CA ARG A 31 -19.39 8.56 22.96
C ARG A 31 -20.12 9.70 22.25
N GLU A 32 -19.90 10.93 22.68
CA GLU A 32 -20.46 12.15 22.08
C GLU A 32 -19.92 12.30 20.66
N HIS A 33 -18.60 12.20 20.46
CA HIS A 33 -18.00 12.27 19.16
C HIS A 33 -18.43 11.11 18.24
N GLN A 34 -18.60 9.91 18.78
CA GLN A 34 -19.16 8.81 17.99
C GLN A 34 -20.60 9.06 17.55
N LYS A 35 -21.45 9.71 18.39
CA LYS A 35 -22.82 10.04 18.04
C LYS A 35 -22.87 11.17 17.00
N GLU A 36 -22.02 12.16 17.15
CA GLU A 36 -21.93 13.30 16.23
C GLU A 36 -21.51 12.82 14.81
N ASP A 37 -20.50 11.96 14.73
CA ASP A 37 -20.02 11.39 13.46
C ASP A 37 -20.97 10.31 12.88
N TRP A 38 -21.91 9.79 13.64
CA TRP A 38 -22.70 8.60 13.27
C TRP A 38 -23.40 8.73 11.91
N VAL A 39 -23.87 9.89 11.53
CA VAL A 39 -24.58 10.09 10.26
C VAL A 39 -23.66 9.79 9.08
N MET A 40 -22.41 10.21 9.15
CA MET A 40 -21.38 9.93 8.13
C MET A 40 -20.79 8.54 8.29
N HIS A 41 -20.38 8.18 9.50
CA HIS A 41 -19.73 6.90 9.78
C HIS A 41 -20.58 5.69 9.40
N LYS A 42 -21.90 5.73 9.61
CA LYS A 42 -22.79 4.59 9.30
C LYS A 42 -22.74 4.14 7.84
N ILE A 43 -22.40 5.08 6.92
CA ILE A 43 -22.31 4.80 5.47
C ILE A 43 -21.21 3.77 5.21
N PHE A 44 -20.09 3.88 5.92
CA PHE A 44 -18.94 2.98 5.82
C PHE A 44 -19.00 1.82 6.82
N CYS A 45 -19.51 2.07 8.02
CA CYS A 45 -19.61 1.09 9.10
C CYS A 45 -20.48 -0.12 8.73
N LYS A 46 -21.62 0.12 8.05
CA LYS A 46 -22.54 -0.94 7.65
C LYS A 46 -21.96 -1.92 6.63
N PRO A 47 -21.32 -1.47 5.52
CA PRO A 47 -20.61 -2.36 4.60
C PRO A 47 -19.56 -3.21 5.31
N VAL A 48 -18.66 -2.61 6.11
CA VAL A 48 -17.64 -3.36 6.87
C VAL A 48 -18.28 -4.46 7.73
N THR A 49 -19.34 -4.12 8.47
CA THR A 49 -20.01 -5.09 9.35
C THR A 49 -20.70 -6.20 8.56
N LYS A 50 -21.26 -5.89 7.39
CA LYS A 50 -21.91 -6.84 6.51
C LYS A 50 -20.89 -7.82 5.93
N GLU A 51 -19.82 -7.31 5.35
CA GLU A 51 -18.81 -8.14 4.71
C GLU A 51 -17.97 -8.94 5.73
N GLN A 52 -17.77 -8.43 6.95
CA GLN A 52 -17.21 -9.23 8.05
C GLN A 52 -18.07 -10.46 8.35
N LYS A 53 -19.39 -10.29 8.47
CA LYS A 53 -20.30 -11.42 8.71
C LYS A 53 -20.32 -12.43 7.56
N ASN A 54 -20.21 -11.95 6.33
CA ASN A 54 -20.12 -12.81 5.16
C ASN A 54 -18.81 -13.61 5.18
N LEU A 55 -17.69 -12.95 5.49
CA LEU A 55 -16.38 -13.59 5.65
C LEU A 55 -16.42 -14.66 6.75
N ASP A 56 -16.97 -14.34 7.92
CA ASP A 56 -17.09 -15.29 9.05
C ASP A 56 -17.91 -16.52 8.68
N LYS A 57 -18.98 -16.33 7.90
CA LYS A 57 -19.83 -17.42 7.38
C LYS A 57 -19.05 -18.33 6.43
N GLU A 58 -18.37 -17.75 5.44
CA GLU A 58 -17.63 -18.51 4.43
C GLU A 58 -16.39 -19.20 5.05
N GLU A 59 -15.74 -18.56 6.04
CA GLU A 59 -14.66 -19.19 6.80
C GLU A 59 -15.16 -20.39 7.60
N THR A 60 -16.30 -20.26 8.28
CA THR A 60 -16.92 -21.36 9.05
C THR A 60 -17.26 -22.54 8.14
N ALA A 61 -17.85 -22.27 6.97
CA ALA A 61 -18.17 -23.30 5.98
C ALA A 61 -16.90 -24.00 5.45
N LEU A 62 -15.87 -23.24 5.14
CA LEU A 62 -14.62 -23.77 4.62
C LEU A 62 -13.84 -24.59 5.67
N ARG A 63 -13.87 -24.18 6.95
CA ARG A 63 -13.25 -24.94 8.05
C ARG A 63 -13.95 -26.28 8.31
N ALA A 64 -15.25 -26.39 7.99
CA ALA A 64 -16.00 -27.63 8.08
C ALA A 64 -15.78 -28.57 6.88
N HIS A 65 -15.04 -28.12 5.85
CA HIS A 65 -14.80 -28.94 4.66
C HIS A 65 -13.93 -30.17 4.96
N PRO A 66 -14.28 -31.37 4.46
CA PRO A 66 -13.57 -32.63 4.78
C PRO A 66 -12.08 -32.62 4.36
N ASP A 67 -11.74 -31.89 3.30
CA ASP A 67 -10.35 -31.80 2.80
C ASP A 67 -9.46 -30.86 3.62
N ARG A 68 -9.96 -30.28 4.73
CA ARG A 68 -9.18 -29.44 5.65
C ARG A 68 -8.31 -28.40 4.94
N PRO A 69 -8.88 -27.52 4.11
CA PRO A 69 -8.10 -26.69 3.18
C PRO A 69 -7.09 -25.74 3.87
N PHE A 70 -7.36 -25.29 5.09
CA PHE A 70 -6.41 -24.47 5.85
C PHE A 70 -5.12 -25.18 6.30
N GLU A 71 -5.09 -26.50 6.16
CA GLU A 71 -3.90 -27.34 6.44
C GLU A 71 -3.32 -27.93 5.17
N GLU A 72 -4.16 -28.44 4.26
CA GLU A 72 -3.72 -29.27 3.15
C GLU A 72 -3.50 -28.52 1.82
N VAL A 73 -4.15 -27.33 1.64
CA VAL A 73 -4.08 -26.60 0.36
C VAL A 73 -3.57 -25.16 0.50
N VAL A 74 -2.92 -24.83 1.60
CA VAL A 74 -2.27 -23.52 1.78
C VAL A 74 -1.30 -23.25 0.63
N GLY A 75 -1.32 -22.04 0.08
CA GLY A 75 -0.56 -21.65 -1.11
C GLY A 75 -1.34 -21.85 -2.42
N GLN A 76 -2.39 -22.64 -2.43
CA GLN A 76 -3.16 -22.99 -3.65
C GLN A 76 -4.65 -22.66 -3.54
N PHE A 77 -5.06 -21.85 -2.58
CA PHE A 77 -6.49 -21.57 -2.29
C PHE A 77 -7.28 -21.14 -3.52
N TRP A 78 -6.74 -20.31 -4.39
CA TRP A 78 -7.45 -19.90 -5.59
C TRP A 78 -7.68 -21.03 -6.60
N ARG A 79 -6.82 -22.04 -6.61
CA ARG A 79 -6.95 -23.23 -7.46
C ARG A 79 -7.95 -24.23 -6.92
N PHE A 80 -8.10 -24.31 -5.59
CA PHE A 80 -9.06 -25.19 -4.92
C PHE A 80 -10.44 -24.53 -4.93
N GLN A 81 -11.34 -25.03 -5.76
CA GLN A 81 -12.67 -24.41 -5.99
C GLN A 81 -13.48 -24.13 -4.70
N PRO A 82 -13.56 -25.05 -3.72
CA PRO A 82 -14.34 -24.82 -2.50
C PRO A 82 -13.88 -23.62 -1.66
N SER A 83 -12.62 -23.15 -1.79
CA SER A 83 -12.12 -21.99 -1.06
C SER A 83 -12.41 -20.63 -1.73
N ARG A 84 -12.86 -20.62 -2.99
CA ARG A 84 -13.13 -19.36 -3.72
C ARG A 84 -14.18 -18.47 -3.07
N PRO A 85 -15.32 -18.98 -2.55
CA PRO A 85 -16.28 -18.13 -1.83
C PRO A 85 -15.67 -17.40 -0.65
N TYR A 86 -14.83 -18.09 0.14
CA TYR A 86 -14.07 -17.47 1.23
C TYR A 86 -13.10 -16.40 0.74
N MET A 87 -12.34 -16.67 -0.31
CA MET A 87 -11.38 -15.70 -0.88
C MET A 87 -12.09 -14.47 -1.43
N LEU A 88 -13.23 -14.61 -2.08
CA LEU A 88 -14.06 -13.51 -2.57
C LEU A 88 -14.65 -12.69 -1.42
N ALA A 89 -15.25 -13.34 -0.42
CA ALA A 89 -15.78 -12.66 0.77
C ALA A 89 -14.70 -11.87 1.50
N ARG A 90 -13.46 -12.39 1.54
CA ARG A 90 -12.32 -11.71 2.14
C ARG A 90 -11.88 -10.49 1.32
N SER A 91 -11.91 -10.59 0.00
CA SER A 91 -11.65 -9.45 -0.90
C SER A 91 -12.70 -8.35 -0.74
N ASP A 92 -13.97 -8.71 -0.65
CA ASP A 92 -15.07 -7.76 -0.43
C ASP A 92 -14.93 -7.05 0.93
N PHE A 93 -14.50 -7.78 1.96
CA PHE A 93 -14.21 -7.20 3.27
C PHE A 93 -13.04 -6.21 3.22
N ILE A 94 -11.92 -6.55 2.53
CA ILE A 94 -10.79 -5.65 2.31
C ILE A 94 -11.24 -4.37 1.58
N SER A 95 -12.08 -4.50 0.56
CA SER A 95 -12.64 -3.36 -0.16
C SER A 95 -13.45 -2.45 0.76
N ALA A 96 -14.36 -3.01 1.56
CA ALA A 96 -15.16 -2.26 2.52
C ALA A 96 -14.31 -1.54 3.59
N LEU A 97 -13.18 -2.14 4.00
CA LEU A 97 -12.22 -1.52 4.91
C LEU A 97 -11.53 -0.29 4.27
N GLY A 98 -11.23 -0.36 2.97
CA GLY A 98 -10.62 0.73 2.21
C GLY A 98 -11.46 2.01 2.25
N ASP A 99 -12.78 1.88 2.18
CA ASP A 99 -13.72 3.01 2.20
C ASP A 99 -13.75 3.76 3.55
N VAL A 100 -13.40 3.09 4.67
CA VAL A 100 -13.40 3.73 6.02
C VAL A 100 -12.23 4.70 6.18
N ASN A 101 -11.10 4.42 5.56
CA ASN A 101 -9.93 5.29 5.48
C ASN A 101 -9.37 5.75 6.85
N THR A 102 -9.26 4.82 7.80
CA THR A 102 -8.63 5.03 9.11
C THR A 102 -7.36 4.19 9.25
N TYR A 103 -6.50 4.52 10.21
CA TYR A 103 -5.31 3.71 10.50
C TYR A 103 -5.65 2.23 10.75
N ASP A 104 -6.66 1.96 11.60
CA ASP A 104 -7.04 0.59 11.92
C ASP A 104 -7.70 -0.14 10.74
N SER A 105 -8.42 0.57 9.85
CA SER A 105 -9.00 -0.06 8.65
C SER A 105 -7.92 -0.45 7.64
N VAL A 106 -6.94 0.42 7.44
CA VAL A 106 -5.80 0.14 6.54
C VAL A 106 -4.93 -0.98 7.10
N ALA A 107 -4.66 -0.99 8.42
CA ALA A 107 -3.92 -2.07 9.06
C ALA A 107 -4.65 -3.42 8.93
N CYS A 108 -5.96 -3.43 9.17
CA CYS A 108 -6.79 -4.62 9.01
C CYS A 108 -6.81 -5.11 7.55
N ALA A 109 -6.95 -4.20 6.59
CA ALA A 109 -6.90 -4.53 5.16
C ALA A 109 -5.54 -5.13 4.76
N LEU A 110 -4.44 -4.57 5.28
CA LEU A 110 -3.09 -5.10 5.05
C LEU A 110 -2.93 -6.51 5.60
N ASP A 111 -3.34 -6.76 6.86
CA ASP A 111 -3.24 -8.08 7.49
C ASP A 111 -4.04 -9.14 6.69
N HIS A 112 -5.25 -8.81 6.26
CA HIS A 112 -6.05 -9.68 5.41
C HIS A 112 -5.41 -9.91 4.04
N SER A 113 -4.83 -8.89 3.42
CA SER A 113 -4.16 -8.98 2.12
C SER A 113 -2.93 -9.88 2.18
N LEU A 114 -2.09 -9.73 3.19
CA LEU A 114 -0.89 -10.57 3.38
C LEU A 114 -1.27 -12.04 3.62
N ASP A 115 -2.33 -12.30 4.40
CA ASP A 115 -2.79 -13.66 4.61
C ASP A 115 -3.44 -14.26 3.35
N MET A 116 -4.13 -13.47 2.52
CA MET A 116 -4.60 -13.94 1.20
C MET A 116 -3.44 -14.36 0.30
N LEU A 117 -2.32 -13.61 0.30
CA LEU A 117 -1.10 -13.96 -0.45
C LEU A 117 -0.43 -15.21 0.09
N ARG A 118 -0.48 -15.45 1.42
CA ARG A 118 -0.02 -16.69 2.03
C ARG A 118 -0.88 -17.90 1.62
N LEU A 119 -2.19 -17.71 1.58
CA LEU A 119 -3.14 -18.75 1.20
C LEU A 119 -3.14 -19.06 -0.31
N SER A 120 -2.75 -18.10 -1.15
CA SER A 120 -2.71 -18.26 -2.61
C SER A 120 -1.46 -17.60 -3.20
N LEU A 121 -0.37 -18.35 -3.32
CA LEU A 121 0.94 -17.85 -3.78
C LEU A 121 0.89 -17.29 -5.21
N SER A 122 0.02 -17.81 -6.06
CA SER A 122 -0.14 -17.34 -7.43
C SER A 122 -0.83 -15.96 -7.55
N ASP A 123 -1.37 -15.44 -6.45
CA ASP A 123 -2.14 -14.19 -6.40
C ASP A 123 -3.15 -14.04 -7.55
N GLY A 124 -3.96 -15.07 -7.78
CA GLY A 124 -4.97 -15.08 -8.85
C GLY A 124 -6.04 -13.98 -8.75
N MET A 125 -6.10 -13.25 -7.63
CA MET A 125 -7.00 -12.14 -7.39
C MET A 125 -6.32 -10.76 -7.52
N GLY A 126 -5.01 -10.69 -7.70
CA GLY A 126 -4.24 -9.44 -7.85
C GLY A 126 -4.15 -8.62 -6.57
N VAL A 127 -4.24 -9.25 -5.40
CA VAL A 127 -4.20 -8.59 -4.09
C VAL A 127 -2.89 -7.84 -3.86
N ARG A 128 -1.78 -8.37 -4.38
CA ARG A 128 -0.44 -7.76 -4.24
C ARG A 128 -0.34 -6.33 -4.77
N LYS A 129 -1.25 -5.93 -5.67
CA LYS A 129 -1.24 -4.58 -6.26
C LYS A 129 -1.41 -3.47 -5.23
N SER A 130 -2.19 -3.71 -4.18
CA SER A 130 -2.51 -2.71 -3.16
C SER A 130 -1.59 -2.74 -1.93
N VAL A 131 -0.85 -3.83 -1.72
CA VAL A 131 -0.09 -4.03 -0.47
C VAL A 131 0.99 -2.98 -0.23
N PRO A 132 1.83 -2.57 -1.22
CA PRO A 132 2.82 -1.53 -0.98
C PRO A 132 2.20 -0.20 -0.56
N SER A 133 1.12 0.22 -1.20
CA SER A 133 0.37 1.43 -0.82
C SER A 133 -0.14 1.34 0.63
N LEU A 134 -0.68 0.19 1.06
CA LEU A 134 -1.14 -0.01 2.44
C LEU A 134 0.01 0.10 3.45
N PHE A 135 1.18 -0.47 3.14
CA PHE A 135 2.38 -0.31 3.96
C PHE A 135 2.81 1.16 4.08
N LEU A 136 2.90 1.88 2.95
CA LEU A 136 3.31 3.29 2.92
C LEU A 136 2.37 4.19 3.74
N ARG A 137 1.06 3.94 3.68
CA ARG A 137 0.04 4.64 4.46
C ARG A 137 0.17 4.42 5.97
N LEU A 138 0.73 3.29 6.37
CA LEU A 138 0.98 2.96 7.78
C LEU A 138 2.36 3.41 8.27
N GLY A 139 3.17 4.05 7.43
CA GLY A 139 4.55 4.42 7.76
C GLY A 139 5.48 3.21 7.91
N ARG A 140 5.21 2.13 7.17
CA ARG A 140 5.98 0.87 7.15
C ARG A 140 6.78 0.78 5.85
N GLU A 141 7.61 1.80 5.59
CA GLU A 141 8.31 1.99 4.31
C GLU A 141 9.30 0.86 4.00
N GLN A 142 10.00 0.33 5.01
CA GLN A 142 10.92 -0.80 4.82
C GLN A 142 10.19 -2.03 4.30
N GLU A 143 9.05 -2.34 4.91
CA GLU A 143 8.26 -3.51 4.52
C GLU A 143 7.61 -3.32 3.14
N ALA A 144 7.26 -2.08 2.76
CA ALA A 144 6.83 -1.77 1.40
C ALA A 144 7.95 -2.07 0.39
N TYR A 145 9.19 -1.65 0.70
CA TYR A 145 10.35 -1.91 -0.15
C TYR A 145 10.66 -3.41 -0.29
N ASP A 146 10.74 -4.11 0.84
CA ASP A 146 11.00 -5.55 0.88
C ASP A 146 9.94 -6.35 0.11
N PHE A 147 8.67 -5.93 0.22
CA PHE A 147 7.56 -6.51 -0.53
C PHE A 147 7.72 -6.33 -2.03
N ILE A 148 7.96 -5.09 -2.49
CA ILE A 148 8.16 -4.78 -3.92
C ILE A 148 9.34 -5.58 -4.47
N LYS A 149 10.47 -5.60 -3.76
CA LYS A 149 11.68 -6.35 -4.15
C LYS A 149 11.41 -7.85 -4.25
N GLY A 150 10.70 -8.43 -3.28
CA GLY A 150 10.35 -9.85 -3.29
C GLY A 150 9.54 -10.23 -4.52
N TRP A 151 8.50 -9.48 -4.83
CA TRP A 151 7.69 -9.72 -6.02
C TRP A 151 8.43 -9.42 -7.33
N ALA A 152 9.26 -8.37 -7.36
CA ALA A 152 10.11 -8.08 -8.52
C ALA A 152 11.06 -9.25 -8.82
N LYS A 153 11.70 -9.83 -7.80
CA LYS A 153 12.56 -11.01 -7.96
C LYS A 153 11.78 -12.26 -8.40
N TYR A 154 10.60 -12.49 -7.82
CA TYR A 154 9.73 -13.61 -8.19
C TYR A 154 9.32 -13.59 -9.67
N MET A 155 9.10 -12.40 -10.24
CA MET A 155 8.69 -12.22 -11.63
C MET A 155 9.83 -12.38 -12.63
N GLN A 156 11.09 -12.43 -12.19
CA GLN A 156 12.23 -12.67 -13.09
C GLN A 156 12.24 -14.11 -13.63
N PRO A 157 12.80 -14.35 -14.82
CA PRO A 157 12.87 -15.69 -15.39
C PRO A 157 13.57 -16.73 -14.50
N ASP A 158 14.51 -16.29 -13.65
CA ASP A 158 15.23 -17.10 -12.67
C ASP A 158 14.64 -17.04 -11.26
N GLY A 159 13.51 -16.32 -11.11
CA GLY A 159 12.82 -16.09 -9.85
C GLY A 159 11.96 -17.28 -9.38
N GLY A 160 12.50 -18.49 -9.34
CA GLY A 160 11.77 -19.73 -9.08
C GLY A 160 10.84 -19.71 -7.86
N ASP A 161 9.78 -20.52 -7.93
CA ASP A 161 8.89 -20.79 -6.79
C ASP A 161 9.62 -21.68 -5.77
N ASN A 162 9.94 -21.11 -4.61
CA ASN A 162 10.57 -21.82 -3.50
C ASN A 162 9.53 -22.29 -2.45
N GLY A 163 8.25 -22.24 -2.77
CA GLY A 163 7.15 -22.64 -1.89
C GLY A 163 6.83 -21.61 -0.80
N MET A 164 7.50 -20.46 -0.79
CA MET A 164 7.27 -19.37 0.16
C MET A 164 6.68 -18.12 -0.54
N PRO A 165 5.80 -17.39 0.13
CA PRO A 165 5.29 -16.14 -0.41
C PRO A 165 6.42 -15.15 -0.75
N PRO A 166 6.49 -14.58 -1.97
CA PRO A 166 7.57 -13.68 -2.39
C PRO A 166 7.84 -12.50 -1.44
N HIS A 167 6.81 -11.99 -0.79
CA HIS A 167 6.93 -10.90 0.18
C HIS A 167 7.67 -11.28 1.48
N THR A 168 8.01 -12.54 1.67
CA THR A 168 8.81 -13.01 2.82
C THR A 168 10.28 -13.25 2.47
N TRP A 169 10.68 -13.03 1.21
CA TRP A 169 12.03 -13.37 0.73
C TRP A 169 13.09 -12.37 1.17
N PHE A 170 12.71 -11.12 1.38
CA PHE A 170 13.63 -10.09 1.82
C PHE A 170 13.16 -9.49 3.14
N ARG A 171 14.15 -9.07 3.93
CA ARG A 171 13.96 -8.33 5.16
C ARG A 171 15.11 -7.34 5.31
N ASP A 172 14.78 -6.08 5.60
CA ASP A 172 15.74 -5.00 5.76
C ASP A 172 16.67 -4.80 4.55
N ALA A 173 16.13 -5.02 3.31
CA ALA A 173 16.86 -4.79 2.08
C ALA A 173 17.29 -3.32 1.96
N ASP A 174 18.43 -3.06 1.30
CA ASP A 174 18.96 -1.71 1.17
C ASP A 174 18.07 -0.86 0.25
N VAL A 175 17.36 0.09 0.84
CA VAL A 175 16.48 1.01 0.09
C VAL A 175 17.24 1.94 -0.86
N PHE A 176 18.56 1.99 -0.77
CA PHE A 176 19.43 2.74 -1.66
C PHE A 176 20.07 1.89 -2.78
N GLU A 177 19.76 0.60 -2.85
CA GLU A 177 20.22 -0.24 -3.96
C GLU A 177 19.58 0.17 -5.30
N PRO A 178 20.15 -0.26 -6.45
CA PRO A 178 19.60 0.03 -7.78
C PRO A 178 18.14 -0.36 -7.94
N VAL A 179 17.38 0.40 -8.73
CA VAL A 179 15.92 0.23 -8.89
C VAL A 179 15.52 -0.62 -10.12
N GLU A 180 16.47 -1.04 -10.94
CA GLU A 180 16.26 -1.71 -12.22
C GLU A 180 15.41 -2.98 -12.09
N LEU A 181 15.61 -3.74 -11.00
CA LEU A 181 14.81 -4.93 -10.72
C LEU A 181 13.31 -4.61 -10.64
N ALA A 182 12.95 -3.46 -10.08
CA ALA A 182 11.57 -3.03 -9.90
C ALA A 182 10.97 -2.34 -11.15
N MET A 183 11.80 -2.04 -12.16
CA MET A 183 11.39 -1.33 -13.38
C MET A 183 11.01 -2.27 -14.52
N ASP A 184 11.21 -3.57 -14.35
CA ASP A 184 10.96 -4.55 -15.39
C ASP A 184 9.46 -4.62 -15.75
N ASN A 185 9.15 -4.82 -17.04
CA ASN A 185 7.78 -4.86 -17.58
C ASN A 185 6.88 -5.96 -16.97
N TYR A 186 7.45 -6.89 -16.19
CA TYR A 186 6.71 -7.90 -15.44
C TYR A 186 6.14 -7.39 -14.11
N ASN A 187 6.58 -6.21 -13.65
CA ASN A 187 6.06 -5.60 -12.44
C ASN A 187 4.80 -4.78 -12.71
N PHE A 188 3.92 -4.74 -11.73
CA PHE A 188 2.73 -3.90 -11.83
C PHE A 188 3.08 -2.42 -11.78
N LEU A 189 2.39 -1.63 -12.58
CA LEU A 189 2.47 -0.17 -12.58
C LEU A 189 2.30 0.43 -11.16
N ASN A 190 1.47 -0.19 -10.32
CA ASN A 190 1.29 0.15 -8.91
C ASN A 190 2.58 0.05 -8.09
N HIS A 191 3.34 -1.05 -8.25
CA HIS A 191 4.59 -1.24 -7.50
C HIS A 191 5.62 -0.17 -7.86
N ALA A 192 5.70 0.21 -9.14
CA ALA A 192 6.58 1.28 -9.58
C ALA A 192 6.14 2.66 -9.06
N LEU A 193 4.82 2.93 -9.03
CA LEU A 193 4.26 4.15 -8.43
C LEU A 193 4.54 4.25 -6.92
N ASP A 194 4.34 3.15 -6.20
CA ASP A 194 4.55 3.10 -4.75
C ASP A 194 6.05 3.18 -4.41
N LEU A 195 6.92 2.56 -5.22
CA LEU A 195 8.36 2.70 -5.09
C LEU A 195 8.82 4.14 -5.37
N LEU A 196 8.25 4.79 -6.38
CA LEU A 196 8.53 6.20 -6.66
C LEU A 196 8.16 7.07 -5.46
N LEU A 197 6.97 6.89 -4.89
CA LEU A 197 6.55 7.61 -3.68
C LEU A 197 7.56 7.41 -2.53
N LEU A 198 7.97 6.17 -2.28
CA LEU A 198 8.97 5.85 -1.26
C LEU A 198 10.28 6.60 -1.51
N LYS A 199 10.80 6.59 -2.75
CA LYS A 199 12.06 7.27 -3.10
C LYS A 199 11.94 8.79 -2.97
N VAL A 200 10.81 9.39 -3.32
CA VAL A 200 10.59 10.83 -3.14
C VAL A 200 10.52 11.20 -1.66
N LYS A 201 9.80 10.44 -0.83
CA LYS A 201 9.80 10.63 0.63
C LYS A 201 11.23 10.56 1.21
N LEU A 202 12.04 9.58 0.79
CA LEU A 202 13.45 9.47 1.19
C LEU A 202 14.27 10.69 0.76
N LEU A 203 14.09 11.16 -0.48
CA LEU A 203 14.79 12.35 -0.97
C LEU A 203 14.45 13.59 -0.15
N LEU A 204 13.16 13.82 0.12
CA LEU A 204 12.73 14.96 0.93
C LEU A 204 13.31 14.92 2.35
N ASP A 205 13.36 13.75 2.96
CA ASP A 205 13.97 13.55 4.28
C ASP A 205 15.48 13.81 4.26
N LEU A 206 16.22 13.30 3.26
CA LEU A 206 17.66 13.56 3.12
C LEU A 206 17.95 15.05 2.91
N LEU A 207 17.13 15.74 2.10
CA LEU A 207 17.22 17.19 1.90
C LEU A 207 16.90 17.96 3.18
N ALA A 208 15.92 17.52 3.97
CA ALA A 208 15.61 18.11 5.27
C ALA A 208 16.77 17.95 6.26
N LEU A 209 17.38 16.76 6.33
CA LEU A 209 18.56 16.50 7.15
C LEU A 209 19.79 17.34 6.75
N GLN A 210 19.95 17.62 5.45
CA GLN A 210 21.03 18.48 4.95
C GLN A 210 20.84 19.93 5.37
N LYS A 211 19.59 20.42 5.34
CA LYS A 211 19.25 21.82 5.68
C LYS A 211 19.24 22.08 7.19
N SER A 212 18.62 21.17 7.96
CA SER A 212 18.41 21.35 9.40
C SER A 212 18.65 20.05 10.15
N PRO A 213 19.88 19.83 10.65
CA PRO A 213 20.26 18.57 11.29
C PRO A 213 19.50 18.23 12.58
N PHE A 214 18.70 19.13 13.13
CA PHE A 214 18.08 19.00 14.45
C PHE A 214 16.54 18.87 14.40
N ASP A 215 15.91 19.09 13.25
CA ASP A 215 14.44 18.99 13.15
C ASP A 215 14.00 17.58 12.70
N MET A 216 13.94 16.69 13.68
CA MET A 216 13.47 15.30 13.45
C MET A 216 11.95 15.19 13.21
N ASN A 217 11.19 16.24 13.55
CA ASN A 217 9.73 16.21 13.40
C ASN A 217 9.29 16.46 11.95
N SER A 218 10.16 17.02 11.13
CA SER A 218 9.91 17.25 9.70
C SER A 218 10.10 15.99 8.84
N LEU A 219 10.69 14.90 9.37
CA LEU A 219 10.97 13.70 8.60
C LEU A 219 9.70 12.89 8.33
N LEU A 220 9.49 12.53 7.06
CA LEU A 220 8.32 11.80 6.56
C LEU A 220 8.40 10.30 6.84
N THR A 221 9.63 9.72 6.82
CA THR A 221 9.84 8.27 6.90
C THR A 221 10.45 7.83 8.23
N THR A 222 10.09 6.65 8.67
CA THR A 222 10.73 5.96 9.79
C THR A 222 12.14 5.48 9.40
N LEU A 223 12.37 5.17 8.14
CA LEU A 223 13.65 4.72 7.59
C LEU A 223 14.77 5.71 7.84
N VAL A 224 14.55 6.99 7.53
CA VAL A 224 15.55 8.04 7.75
C VAL A 224 15.65 8.37 9.23
N ARG A 225 14.52 8.48 9.92
CA ARG A 225 14.47 8.83 11.34
C ARG A 225 15.26 7.86 12.22
N ASN A 226 15.21 6.58 11.92
CA ASN A 226 15.88 5.54 12.70
C ASN A 226 17.39 5.37 12.38
N ARG A 227 17.88 5.99 11.29
CA ARG A 227 19.24 5.79 10.76
C ARG A 227 20.00 7.11 10.54
N ILE A 228 19.64 8.19 11.22
CA ILE A 228 20.18 9.53 10.98
C ILE A 228 21.71 9.58 11.07
N ASP A 229 22.30 9.01 12.12
CA ASP A 229 23.75 9.05 12.32
C ASP A 229 24.48 8.22 11.27
N GLU A 230 23.96 7.08 10.89
CA GLU A 230 24.49 6.22 9.82
C GLU A 230 24.45 6.94 8.47
N LEU A 231 23.32 7.56 8.13
CA LEU A 231 23.13 8.27 6.85
C LEU A 231 24.05 9.48 6.74
N ARG A 232 24.28 10.19 7.85
CA ARG A 232 25.26 11.29 7.89
C ARG A 232 26.69 10.80 7.68
N ALA A 233 27.07 9.68 8.32
CA ALA A 233 28.40 9.09 8.16
C ALA A 233 28.63 8.57 6.72
N SER A 234 27.57 8.14 6.02
CA SER A 234 27.65 7.65 4.64
C SER A 234 27.77 8.73 3.56
N GLY A 235 27.65 10.02 3.94
CA GLY A 235 27.70 11.16 3.00
C GLY A 235 26.36 11.47 2.36
N LEU A 236 25.61 12.40 2.98
CA LEU A 236 24.24 12.77 2.54
C LEU A 236 24.17 13.22 1.07
N GLU A 237 25.17 13.97 0.59
CA GLU A 237 25.17 14.49 -0.78
C GLU A 237 25.19 13.36 -1.82
N ALA A 238 26.04 12.35 -1.62
CA ALA A 238 26.10 11.19 -2.51
C ALA A 238 24.80 10.37 -2.50
N LEU A 239 24.16 10.24 -1.31
CA LEU A 239 22.86 9.56 -1.19
C LEU A 239 21.75 10.35 -1.87
N ILE A 240 21.74 11.68 -1.73
CA ILE A 240 20.77 12.57 -2.39
C ILE A 240 20.84 12.40 -3.90
N GLU A 241 22.04 12.48 -4.50
CA GLU A 241 22.20 12.31 -5.94
C GLU A 241 21.80 10.92 -6.39
N LYS A 242 22.19 9.87 -5.66
CA LYS A 242 21.78 8.50 -5.97
C LYS A 242 20.26 8.34 -5.95
N VAL A 243 19.54 8.91 -4.98
CA VAL A 243 18.09 8.82 -4.92
C VAL A 243 17.43 9.64 -6.03
N LYS A 244 17.99 10.79 -6.42
CA LYS A 244 17.52 11.56 -7.59
C LYS A 244 17.62 10.75 -8.89
N ASP A 245 18.75 10.05 -9.10
CA ASP A 245 18.93 9.18 -10.25
C ASP A 245 17.88 8.05 -10.26
N HIS A 246 17.61 7.42 -9.09
CA HIS A 246 16.55 6.41 -8.98
C HIS A 246 15.18 6.97 -9.34
N ILE A 247 14.84 8.17 -8.86
CA ILE A 247 13.56 8.83 -9.17
C ILE A 247 13.44 9.11 -10.66
N LYS A 248 14.51 9.62 -11.29
CA LYS A 248 14.53 9.87 -12.74
C LYS A 248 14.27 8.60 -13.53
N LEU A 249 14.99 7.52 -13.23
CA LEU A 249 14.81 6.22 -13.88
C LEU A 249 13.37 5.67 -13.69
N LEU A 250 12.81 5.77 -12.51
CA LEU A 250 11.43 5.36 -12.23
C LEU A 250 10.41 6.20 -13.00
N CYS A 251 10.60 7.52 -13.10
CA CYS A 251 9.73 8.39 -13.88
C CYS A 251 9.77 8.06 -15.38
N GLU A 252 10.94 7.81 -15.93
CA GLU A 252 11.12 7.41 -17.34
C GLU A 252 10.46 6.04 -17.59
N SER A 253 10.66 5.08 -16.70
CA SER A 253 10.05 3.75 -16.78
C SER A 253 8.53 3.81 -16.73
N LEU A 254 7.96 4.54 -15.76
CA LEU A 254 6.52 4.72 -15.63
C LEU A 254 5.89 5.35 -16.87
N LYS A 255 6.52 6.39 -17.43
CA LYS A 255 6.08 7.06 -18.67
C LYS A 255 6.15 6.12 -19.88
N SER A 256 7.19 5.27 -19.94
CA SER A 256 7.36 4.27 -21.00
C SER A 256 6.32 3.15 -20.91
N GLN A 257 6.03 2.67 -19.72
CA GLN A 257 5.02 1.63 -19.48
C GLN A 257 3.60 2.13 -19.76
N ASN A 258 3.30 3.37 -19.34
CA ASN A 258 1.99 3.97 -19.54
C ASN A 258 2.08 5.50 -19.67
N SER A 259 1.92 6.00 -20.90
CA SER A 259 2.02 7.44 -21.20
C SER A 259 0.95 8.31 -20.53
N HIS A 260 -0.14 7.71 -19.99
CA HIS A 260 -1.23 8.40 -19.33
C HIS A 260 -1.01 8.57 -17.82
N ILE A 261 0.05 7.96 -17.27
CA ILE A 261 0.19 7.84 -15.81
C ILE A 261 0.21 9.20 -15.10
N TRP A 262 0.93 10.18 -15.64
CA TRP A 262 1.03 11.53 -15.06
C TRP A 262 -0.26 12.31 -15.17
N THR A 263 -0.96 12.20 -16.30
CA THR A 263 -2.27 12.83 -16.50
C THR A 263 -3.27 12.36 -15.46
N VAL A 264 -3.23 11.07 -15.12
CA VAL A 264 -4.16 10.48 -14.14
C VAL A 264 -3.71 10.80 -12.70
N LEU A 265 -2.42 10.70 -12.40
CA LEU A 265 -1.89 10.92 -11.04
C LEU A 265 -2.13 12.36 -10.56
N PHE A 266 -1.91 13.35 -11.45
CA PHE A 266 -2.08 14.77 -11.09
C PHE A 266 -3.52 15.27 -11.20
N ASN A 267 -4.43 14.50 -11.82
CA ASN A 267 -5.86 14.82 -11.93
C ASN A 267 -6.75 13.61 -11.57
N PRO A 268 -6.65 13.08 -10.36
CA PRO A 268 -7.31 11.82 -9.98
C PRO A 268 -8.84 11.93 -9.99
N GLU A 269 -9.41 13.07 -9.61
CA GLU A 269 -10.87 13.28 -9.60
C GLU A 269 -11.47 13.23 -11.00
N ALA A 270 -10.83 13.87 -11.98
CA ALA A 270 -11.26 13.85 -13.38
C ALA A 270 -11.13 12.46 -14.02
N ASN A 271 -10.33 11.58 -13.42
CA ASN A 271 -9.99 10.25 -13.93
C ASN A 271 -10.41 9.11 -13.00
N SER A 272 -11.38 9.34 -12.11
CA SER A 272 -11.80 8.40 -11.05
C SER A 272 -12.55 7.15 -11.56
N ALA A 273 -13.04 7.14 -12.82
CA ALA A 273 -13.72 5.99 -13.38
C ALA A 273 -12.76 4.82 -13.56
N THR A 274 -13.04 3.70 -12.87
CA THR A 274 -12.28 2.45 -12.99
C THR A 274 -13.09 1.38 -13.72
N THR A 275 -12.40 0.47 -14.39
CA THR A 275 -13.00 -0.68 -15.08
C THR A 275 -12.36 -1.97 -14.59
N ALA A 276 -13.14 -3.06 -14.61
CA ALA A 276 -12.64 -4.38 -14.23
C ALA A 276 -11.66 -4.97 -15.27
N CYS A 277 -11.72 -4.50 -16.52
CA CYS A 277 -10.88 -4.98 -17.63
C CYS A 277 -10.21 -3.80 -18.32
N TYR A 278 -8.92 -3.89 -18.56
CA TYR A 278 -8.14 -2.89 -19.27
C TYR A 278 -7.04 -3.53 -20.12
N SER A 279 -6.55 -2.80 -21.13
CA SER A 279 -5.37 -3.17 -21.90
C SER A 279 -4.13 -2.52 -21.31
N LEU A 280 -2.98 -3.18 -21.37
CA LEU A 280 -1.71 -2.60 -20.95
C LEU A 280 -1.39 -1.33 -21.74
N GLY A 281 -0.85 -0.31 -21.09
CA GLY A 281 -0.54 1.00 -21.66
C GLY A 281 -1.77 1.90 -21.87
N SER A 282 -2.99 1.45 -21.52
CA SER A 282 -4.21 2.23 -21.71
C SER A 282 -4.44 3.26 -20.57
N MET A 283 -5.31 4.25 -20.84
CA MET A 283 -5.79 5.19 -19.84
C MET A 283 -6.48 4.46 -18.67
N ASP A 284 -7.21 3.38 -18.94
CA ASP A 284 -7.92 2.62 -17.92
C ASP A 284 -6.96 1.87 -17.00
N GLU A 285 -5.86 1.33 -17.52
CA GLU A 285 -4.80 0.79 -16.67
C GLU A 285 -4.22 1.86 -15.74
N ALA A 286 -3.90 3.04 -16.27
CA ALA A 286 -3.41 4.16 -15.44
C ALA A 286 -4.42 4.55 -14.36
N ARG A 287 -5.71 4.61 -14.69
CA ARG A 287 -6.80 4.90 -13.73
C ARG A 287 -6.86 3.86 -12.61
N VAL A 288 -6.80 2.57 -12.94
CA VAL A 288 -6.81 1.49 -11.95
C VAL A 288 -5.55 1.56 -11.09
N ALA A 289 -4.38 1.75 -11.69
CA ALA A 289 -3.12 1.86 -10.94
C ALA A 289 -3.12 3.04 -9.98
N VAL A 290 -3.50 4.21 -10.45
CA VAL A 290 -3.57 5.41 -9.61
C VAL A 290 -4.65 5.27 -8.55
N HIS A 291 -5.84 4.76 -8.87
CA HIS A 291 -6.90 4.55 -7.88
C HIS A 291 -6.41 3.74 -6.66
N ILE A 292 -5.59 2.72 -6.89
CA ILE A 292 -5.03 1.88 -5.83
C ILE A 292 -3.94 2.61 -5.04
N SER A 293 -3.02 3.30 -5.71
CA SER A 293 -1.85 3.94 -5.08
C SER A 293 -2.12 5.35 -4.55
N TYR A 294 -3.09 6.07 -5.11
CA TYR A 294 -3.36 7.48 -4.82
C TYR A 294 -3.61 7.81 -3.33
N PRO A 295 -4.28 6.96 -2.54
CA PRO A 295 -4.44 7.25 -1.11
C PRO A 295 -3.10 7.48 -0.37
N ALA A 296 -2.04 6.74 -0.73
CA ALA A 296 -0.71 6.95 -0.15
C ALA A 296 -0.08 8.28 -0.63
N TRP A 297 -0.26 8.64 -1.91
CA TRP A 297 0.19 9.91 -2.47
C TRP A 297 -0.55 11.10 -1.86
N ALA A 298 -1.87 11.01 -1.69
CA ALA A 298 -2.70 12.05 -1.09
C ALA A 298 -2.35 12.33 0.38
N GLU A 299 -1.80 11.34 1.10
CA GLU A 299 -1.31 11.49 2.47
C GLU A 299 0.11 12.08 2.54
N ALA A 300 0.81 12.19 1.40
CA ALA A 300 2.17 12.72 1.25
C ALA A 300 2.22 13.86 0.21
N LEU A 301 1.44 14.92 0.42
CA LEU A 301 1.25 16.02 -0.56
C LEU A 301 2.57 16.66 -1.00
N GLU A 302 3.54 16.85 -0.10
CA GLU A 302 4.86 17.39 -0.45
C GLU A 302 5.58 16.50 -1.48
N SER A 303 5.36 15.19 -1.41
CA SER A 303 5.93 14.24 -2.39
C SER A 303 5.21 14.34 -3.74
N LEU A 304 3.91 14.52 -3.73
CA LEU A 304 3.11 14.68 -4.95
C LEU A 304 3.50 15.98 -5.67
N ASP A 305 3.54 17.10 -4.95
CA ASP A 305 3.93 18.42 -5.47
C ASP A 305 5.37 18.38 -6.03
N TRP A 306 6.28 17.69 -5.34
CA TRP A 306 7.65 17.53 -5.79
C TRP A 306 7.75 16.78 -7.12
N VAL A 307 7.05 15.64 -7.26
CA VAL A 307 7.03 14.84 -8.49
C VAL A 307 6.38 15.60 -9.64
N GLU A 308 5.29 16.31 -9.39
CA GLU A 308 4.63 17.11 -10.42
C GLU A 308 5.58 18.16 -11.00
N ASN A 309 6.26 18.93 -10.14
CA ASN A 309 7.25 19.90 -10.57
C ASN A 309 8.42 19.26 -11.32
N PHE A 310 8.90 18.09 -10.84
CA PHE A 310 9.98 17.37 -11.48
C PHE A 310 9.61 16.90 -12.90
N VAL A 311 8.43 16.31 -13.06
CA VAL A 311 7.94 15.79 -14.36
C VAL A 311 7.64 16.91 -15.35
N GLN A 312 7.16 18.07 -14.89
CA GLN A 312 6.90 19.24 -15.75
C GLN A 312 8.18 19.95 -16.22
N SER A 313 9.29 19.77 -15.49
CA SER A 313 10.57 20.40 -15.79
C SER A 313 11.49 19.55 -16.67
N ASN A 314 11.17 18.26 -16.88
CA ASN A 314 11.95 17.28 -17.66
C ASN A 314 11.08 16.58 -18.73
#